data_3ee7b20e7a38e7ae9e376c09429e411e
#
_entry.id   3ee7b20e7a38e7ae9e376c09429e411e
#
_cell.length_a   1.000
_cell.length_b   1.000
_cell.length_c   1.000
_cell.angle_alpha   90.00
_cell.angle_beta   90.00
_cell.angle_gamma   90.00
#
_symmetry.space_group_name_H-M   'P 1'
#
loop_
_entity.id
_entity.type
_entity.pdbx_description
1 polymer ?
#
loop_
_entity_poly.entity_id
_entity_poly.type
_entity_poly.pdbx_seq_one_letter_code
_entity_poly.pdbx_strand_id
1 'polypeptide(L)'
;MSPSSDVFAAWLASLEAKHLRELTFREVSRSLRALSATYVERRHTLVDGAALSGRGKRAAFALFYGPLHHLLVAHIVRELPSALDRVPTLVDLGCGTGAAGAAWAAAVTPPPRIVGLDIHPWAVREAAETYRTFGLVATTEQRDIATVTFPKGRAAILAAFALNELTDMAREPLLARLAERAAHGDRVLVIEPLAGGVARWWNRWRDAIERAGGRADEWRIRVELPAIVAKLNRAAGLHHREITGRSLFL
;
A
#
# COMPACT_ATOMS: atom_id res chain seq x y z
N MET A 1 18.24 -16.88 8.19
CA MET A 1 17.09 -15.98 7.93
C MET A 1 17.61 -14.56 7.91
N SER A 2 17.14 -13.72 6.99
CA SER A 2 17.54 -12.30 6.91
C SER A 2 16.85 -11.51 8.02
N PRO A 3 17.50 -10.49 8.64
CA PRO A 3 16.86 -9.62 9.66
C PRO A 3 15.50 -9.05 9.21
N SER A 4 15.34 -8.78 7.92
CA SER A 4 14.07 -8.32 7.34
C SER A 4 12.96 -9.38 7.39
N SER A 5 13.29 -10.68 7.31
CA SER A 5 12.30 -11.76 7.40
C SER A 5 11.78 -11.95 8.83
N ASP A 6 12.63 -11.71 9.81
CA ASP A 6 12.30 -11.88 11.23
C ASP A 6 11.36 -10.76 11.71
N VAL A 7 11.62 -9.51 11.28
CA VAL A 7 10.74 -8.37 11.58
C VAL A 7 9.37 -8.53 10.91
N PHE A 8 9.33 -8.99 9.67
CA PHE A 8 8.07 -9.28 8.98
C PHE A 8 7.25 -10.36 9.69
N ALA A 9 7.90 -11.45 10.14
CA ALA A 9 7.23 -12.51 10.90
C ALA A 9 6.72 -12.00 12.26
N ALA A 10 7.50 -11.18 12.96
CA ALA A 10 7.09 -10.55 14.22
C ALA A 10 5.88 -9.60 14.03
N TRP A 11 5.89 -8.82 12.93
CA TRP A 11 4.76 -7.96 12.58
C TRP A 11 3.48 -8.78 12.32
N LEU A 12 3.55 -9.86 11.55
CA LEU A 12 2.42 -10.77 11.32
C LEU A 12 1.87 -11.34 12.63
N ALA A 13 2.74 -11.81 13.51
CA ALA A 13 2.33 -12.33 14.82
C ALA A 13 1.62 -11.25 15.67
N SER A 14 2.09 -9.99 15.61
CA SER A 14 1.45 -8.87 16.30
C SER A 14 0.05 -8.56 15.75
N LEU A 15 -0.12 -8.62 14.43
CA LEU A 15 -1.43 -8.45 13.78
C LEU A 15 -2.40 -9.58 14.18
N GLU A 16 -1.93 -10.84 14.16
CA GLU A 16 -2.74 -11.98 14.60
C GLU A 16 -3.17 -11.82 16.06
N ALA A 17 -2.24 -11.55 16.97
CA ALA A 17 -2.52 -11.36 18.38
C ALA A 17 -3.52 -10.21 18.64
N LYS A 18 -3.40 -9.11 17.89
CA LYS A 18 -4.29 -7.95 18.02
C LYS A 18 -5.69 -8.24 17.52
N HIS A 19 -5.81 -8.68 16.27
CA HIS A 19 -7.10 -8.77 15.58
C HIS A 19 -7.90 -10.03 15.92
N LEU A 20 -7.23 -11.15 16.28
CA LEU A 20 -7.88 -12.38 16.69
C LEU A 20 -8.14 -12.47 18.20
N ARG A 21 -7.75 -11.46 18.98
CA ARG A 21 -8.13 -11.36 20.39
C ARG A 21 -9.64 -11.10 20.58
N GLU A 22 -10.21 -10.29 19.71
CA GLU A 22 -11.61 -9.83 19.79
C GLU A 22 -12.53 -10.45 18.74
N LEU A 23 -11.95 -11.04 17.70
CA LEU A 23 -12.68 -11.63 16.57
C LEU A 23 -12.23 -13.08 16.36
N THR A 24 -13.18 -13.94 16.07
CA THR A 24 -12.87 -15.30 15.65
C THR A 24 -12.34 -15.32 14.21
N PHE A 25 -11.54 -16.31 13.89
CA PHE A 25 -11.06 -16.55 12.51
C PHE A 25 -12.22 -16.62 11.49
N ARG A 26 -13.38 -17.19 11.91
CA ARG A 26 -14.56 -17.31 11.05
C ARG A 26 -15.19 -15.95 10.74
N GLU A 27 -15.21 -15.04 11.70
CA GLU A 27 -15.71 -13.67 11.49
C GLU A 27 -14.78 -12.88 10.55
N VAL A 28 -13.48 -12.98 10.74
CA VAL A 28 -12.49 -12.35 9.85
C VAL A 28 -12.60 -12.91 8.43
N SER A 29 -12.68 -14.22 8.27
CA SER A 29 -12.83 -14.88 6.97
C SER A 29 -14.11 -14.48 6.23
N ARG A 30 -15.25 -14.37 6.95
CA ARG A 30 -16.52 -13.85 6.39
C ARG A 30 -16.37 -12.40 5.95
N SER A 31 -15.71 -11.58 6.77
CA SER A 31 -15.47 -10.16 6.48
C SER A 31 -14.51 -9.99 5.30
N LEU A 32 -13.51 -10.86 5.14
CA LEU A 32 -12.62 -10.88 3.99
C LEU A 32 -13.39 -11.15 2.70
N ARG A 33 -14.32 -12.11 2.72
CA ARG A 33 -15.18 -12.42 1.56
C ARG A 33 -16.01 -11.23 1.13
N ALA A 34 -16.63 -10.54 2.11
CA ALA A 34 -17.40 -9.34 1.85
C ALA A 34 -16.53 -8.17 1.35
N LEU A 35 -15.31 -8.02 1.89
CA LEU A 35 -14.37 -6.99 1.48
C LEU A 35 -13.87 -7.23 0.05
N SER A 36 -13.52 -8.47 -0.28
CA SER A 36 -13.10 -8.85 -1.63
C SER A 36 -14.19 -8.60 -2.67
N ALA A 37 -15.45 -8.95 -2.37
CA ALA A 37 -16.59 -8.64 -3.23
C ALA A 37 -16.74 -7.13 -3.45
N THR A 38 -16.56 -6.31 -2.41
CA THR A 38 -16.58 -4.85 -2.52
C THR A 38 -15.50 -4.32 -3.46
N TYR A 39 -14.28 -4.85 -3.37
CA TYR A 39 -13.18 -4.45 -4.27
C TYR A 39 -13.38 -4.90 -5.72
N VAL A 40 -14.09 -5.98 -5.96
CA VAL A 40 -14.38 -6.48 -7.32
C VAL A 40 -15.59 -5.79 -7.93
N GLU A 41 -16.69 -5.63 -7.17
CA GLU A 41 -18.00 -5.27 -7.72
C GLU A 41 -18.39 -3.80 -7.52
N ARG A 42 -17.88 -3.12 -6.48
CA ARG A 42 -18.39 -1.83 -6.03
C ARG A 42 -17.34 -0.73 -5.90
N ARG A 43 -16.33 -0.72 -6.75
CA ARG A 43 -15.21 0.23 -6.66
C ARG A 43 -15.62 1.71 -6.75
N HIS A 44 -16.72 2.04 -7.40
CA HIS A 44 -17.21 3.42 -7.50
C HIS A 44 -17.86 3.94 -6.19
N THR A 45 -18.07 3.07 -5.19
CA THR A 45 -18.64 3.44 -3.89
C THR A 45 -17.62 3.49 -2.76
N LEU A 46 -16.32 3.37 -3.07
CA LEU A 46 -15.24 3.38 -2.06
C LEU A 46 -14.88 4.80 -1.58
N VAL A 47 -15.44 5.83 -2.20
CA VAL A 47 -15.12 7.26 -1.98
C VAL A 47 -15.24 7.71 -0.51
N ASP A 48 -15.95 6.98 0.35
CA ASP A 48 -16.20 7.40 1.75
C ASP A 48 -15.56 6.49 2.81
N GLY A 49 -14.50 5.74 2.50
CA GLY A 49 -13.87 4.83 3.47
C GLY A 49 -14.75 3.64 3.88
N ALA A 50 -15.83 3.36 3.13
CA ALA A 50 -16.79 2.28 3.42
C ALA A 50 -16.13 0.88 3.39
N ALA A 51 -15.01 0.73 2.69
CA ALA A 51 -14.23 -0.51 2.66
C ALA A 51 -13.77 -0.94 4.05
N LEU A 52 -13.41 0.01 4.92
CA LEU A 52 -12.91 -0.23 6.28
C LEU A 52 -14.00 -0.06 7.36
N SER A 53 -15.27 -0.09 6.97
CA SER A 53 -16.39 -0.02 7.93
C SER A 53 -16.47 -1.29 8.78
N GLY A 54 -16.44 -1.12 10.10
CA GLY A 54 -16.56 -2.21 11.05
C GLY A 54 -15.26 -3.01 11.33
N ARG A 55 -15.19 -3.58 12.53
CA ARG A 55 -13.99 -4.29 13.04
C ARG A 55 -13.57 -5.47 12.17
N GLY A 56 -14.55 -6.25 11.69
CA GLY A 56 -14.25 -7.42 10.86
C GLY A 56 -13.55 -7.10 9.54
N LYS A 57 -14.00 -6.06 8.82
CA LYS A 57 -13.34 -5.64 7.57
C LYS A 57 -11.95 -5.07 7.83
N ARG A 58 -11.75 -4.33 8.92
CA ARG A 58 -10.43 -3.81 9.34
C ARG A 58 -9.46 -4.95 9.64
N ALA A 59 -9.90 -5.95 10.41
CA ALA A 59 -9.11 -7.14 10.71
C ALA A 59 -8.78 -7.93 9.42
N ALA A 60 -9.75 -8.11 8.53
CA ALA A 60 -9.54 -8.76 7.24
C ALA A 60 -8.53 -7.99 6.37
N PHE A 61 -8.62 -6.66 6.34
CA PHE A 61 -7.66 -5.83 5.61
C PHE A 61 -6.26 -5.95 6.19
N ALA A 62 -6.10 -5.83 7.52
CA ALA A 62 -4.81 -5.92 8.19
C ALA A 62 -4.16 -7.31 8.06
N LEU A 63 -4.94 -8.40 8.22
CA LEU A 63 -4.42 -9.76 8.22
C LEU A 63 -4.23 -10.38 6.83
N PHE A 64 -4.87 -9.81 5.80
CA PHE A 64 -4.81 -10.36 4.46
C PHE A 64 -4.15 -9.40 3.46
N TYR A 65 -4.74 -8.22 3.22
CA TYR A 65 -4.23 -7.27 2.23
C TYR A 65 -2.92 -6.63 2.67
N GLY A 66 -2.78 -6.24 3.95
CA GLY A 66 -1.54 -5.66 4.47
C GLY A 66 -0.30 -6.51 4.16
N PRO A 67 -0.25 -7.79 4.52
CA PRO A 67 0.86 -8.68 4.17
C PRO A 67 1.11 -8.83 2.66
N LEU A 68 0.05 -8.91 1.85
CA LEU A 68 0.19 -9.00 0.39
C LEU A 68 0.78 -7.71 -0.19
N HIS A 69 0.33 -6.54 0.28
CA HIS A 69 0.88 -5.24 -0.13
C HIS A 69 2.35 -5.11 0.27
N HIS A 70 2.71 -5.51 1.50
CA HIS A 70 4.11 -5.51 1.93
C HIS A 70 5.00 -6.36 1.01
N LEU A 71 4.59 -7.61 0.75
CA LEU A 71 5.35 -8.54 -0.10
C LEU A 71 5.51 -8.00 -1.52
N LEU A 72 4.44 -7.47 -2.11
CA LEU A 72 4.48 -6.90 -3.46
C LEU A 72 5.39 -5.68 -3.53
N VAL A 73 5.22 -4.71 -2.63
CA VAL A 73 6.02 -3.48 -2.62
C VAL A 73 7.49 -3.79 -2.34
N ALA A 74 7.80 -4.69 -1.40
CA ALA A 74 9.15 -5.13 -1.13
C ALA A 74 9.83 -5.79 -2.36
N HIS A 75 9.07 -6.49 -3.19
CA HIS A 75 9.56 -7.02 -4.45
C HIS A 75 9.81 -5.90 -5.47
N ILE A 76 8.81 -5.07 -5.74
CA ILE A 76 8.87 -3.97 -6.71
C ILE A 76 10.06 -3.05 -6.43
N VAL A 77 10.23 -2.62 -5.19
CA VAL A 77 11.30 -1.69 -4.79
C VAL A 77 12.68 -2.29 -5.04
N ARG A 78 12.86 -3.59 -4.86
CA ARG A 78 14.15 -4.27 -5.16
C ARG A 78 14.43 -4.39 -6.66
N GLU A 79 13.39 -4.47 -7.49
CA GLU A 79 13.51 -4.52 -8.95
C GLU A 79 13.64 -3.11 -9.58
N LEU A 80 13.51 -2.06 -8.76
CA LEU A 80 13.66 -0.66 -9.16
C LEU A 80 14.91 -0.05 -8.46
N PRO A 81 16.13 -0.20 -9.00
CA PRO A 81 17.36 0.21 -8.30
C PRO A 81 17.33 1.65 -7.77
N SER A 82 16.79 2.59 -8.56
CA SER A 82 16.68 3.99 -8.14
C SER A 82 15.68 4.23 -6.99
N ALA A 83 14.76 3.28 -6.71
CA ALA A 83 13.90 3.36 -5.55
C ALA A 83 14.67 3.13 -4.23
N LEU A 84 15.86 2.53 -4.32
CA LEU A 84 16.77 2.32 -3.19
C LEU A 84 17.70 3.50 -2.95
N ASP A 85 17.67 4.53 -3.79
CA ASP A 85 18.44 5.75 -3.59
C ASP A 85 18.06 6.42 -2.27
N ARG A 86 19.09 6.88 -1.57
CA ARG A 86 18.92 7.50 -0.27
C ARG A 86 18.15 8.82 -0.38
N VAL A 87 17.01 8.87 0.32
CA VAL A 87 16.22 10.09 0.50
C VAL A 87 15.90 10.28 1.98
N PRO A 88 15.79 11.53 2.47
CA PRO A 88 15.53 11.77 3.90
C PRO A 88 14.11 11.39 4.32
N THR A 89 13.15 11.44 3.41
CA THR A 89 11.72 11.27 3.74
C THR A 89 11.04 10.38 2.72
N LEU A 90 10.17 9.49 3.21
CA LEU A 90 9.16 8.76 2.42
C LEU A 90 7.78 9.28 2.79
N VAL A 91 7.04 9.78 1.81
CA VAL A 91 5.63 10.17 1.95
C VAL A 91 4.77 9.01 1.45
N ASP A 92 4.00 8.40 2.34
CA ASP A 92 3.10 7.27 2.05
C ASP A 92 1.66 7.76 1.94
N LEU A 93 1.20 7.93 0.70
CA LEU A 93 -0.12 8.49 0.35
C LEU A 93 -1.19 7.40 0.36
N GLY A 94 -2.19 7.54 1.23
CA GLY A 94 -3.17 6.49 1.48
C GLY A 94 -2.50 5.29 2.17
N CYS A 95 -1.80 5.56 3.27
CA CYS A 95 -0.90 4.58 3.90
C CYS A 95 -1.60 3.30 4.41
N GLY A 96 -2.93 3.32 4.55
CA GLY A 96 -3.68 2.16 5.02
C GLY A 96 -3.14 1.61 6.33
N THR A 97 -2.69 0.36 6.33
CA THR A 97 -2.02 -0.27 7.49
C THR A 97 -0.53 0.04 7.59
N GLY A 98 0.03 0.90 6.74
CA GLY A 98 1.46 1.21 6.70
C GLY A 98 2.35 0.13 6.07
N ALA A 99 1.75 -0.96 5.59
CA ALA A 99 2.49 -2.12 5.09
C ALA A 99 3.37 -1.80 3.87
N ALA A 100 2.87 -0.99 2.94
CA ALA A 100 3.57 -0.58 1.73
C ALA A 100 4.74 0.36 2.03
N GLY A 101 4.50 1.40 2.84
CA GLY A 101 5.55 2.32 3.28
C GLY A 101 6.64 1.64 4.09
N ALA A 102 6.25 0.72 5.00
CA ALA A 102 7.21 -0.08 5.76
C ALA A 102 8.10 -0.94 4.86
N ALA A 103 7.51 -1.56 3.82
CA ALA A 103 8.25 -2.37 2.87
C ALA A 103 9.31 -1.56 2.10
N TRP A 104 8.95 -0.38 1.63
CA TRP A 104 9.91 0.50 0.96
C TRP A 104 10.96 1.04 1.91
N ALA A 105 10.55 1.62 3.04
CA ALA A 105 11.51 2.20 3.98
C ALA A 105 12.52 1.19 4.52
N ALA A 106 12.08 -0.04 4.82
CA ALA A 106 12.97 -1.10 5.30
C ALA A 106 13.95 -1.62 4.24
N ALA A 107 13.72 -1.36 2.96
CA ALA A 107 14.64 -1.73 1.88
C ALA A 107 15.77 -0.72 1.68
N VAL A 108 15.67 0.49 2.22
CA VAL A 108 16.66 1.57 2.10
C VAL A 108 17.56 1.63 3.34
N THR A 109 18.84 1.85 3.16
CA THR A 109 19.82 1.96 4.28
C THR A 109 20.59 3.28 4.23
N PRO A 110 20.50 4.12 5.29
CA PRO A 110 19.56 4.04 6.41
C PRO A 110 18.10 4.30 5.96
N PRO A 111 17.12 3.78 6.70
CA PRO A 111 15.72 3.99 6.36
C PRO A 111 15.34 5.48 6.37
N PRO A 112 14.52 5.94 5.40
CA PRO A 112 13.97 7.30 5.43
C PRO A 112 12.98 7.47 6.59
N ARG A 113 12.79 8.71 7.03
CA ARG A 113 11.65 9.04 7.89
C ARG A 113 10.35 8.94 7.10
N ILE A 114 9.32 8.30 7.67
CA ILE A 114 8.02 8.14 7.00
C ILE A 114 7.05 9.25 7.44
N VAL A 115 6.28 9.77 6.47
CA VAL A 115 5.08 10.56 6.70
C VAL A 115 3.93 9.81 6.07
N GLY A 116 3.16 9.09 6.88
CA GLY A 116 1.99 8.31 6.44
C GLY A 116 0.72 9.14 6.49
N LEU A 117 -0.01 9.22 5.39
CA LEU A 117 -1.24 10.00 5.25
C LEU A 117 -2.39 9.09 4.85
N ASP A 118 -3.52 9.19 5.56
CA ASP A 118 -4.75 8.47 5.21
C ASP A 118 -5.96 9.25 5.69
N ILE A 119 -7.08 9.15 4.98
CA ILE A 119 -8.33 9.79 5.39
C ILE A 119 -9.00 9.05 6.55
N HIS A 120 -8.71 7.75 6.70
CA HIS A 120 -9.38 6.91 7.69
C HIS A 120 -8.63 6.87 9.03
N PRO A 121 -9.22 7.31 10.15
CA PRO A 121 -8.51 7.44 11.44
C PRO A 121 -8.02 6.10 12.01
N TRP A 122 -8.67 4.98 11.67
CA TRP A 122 -8.17 3.65 12.04
C TRP A 122 -6.89 3.31 11.26
N ALA A 123 -6.85 3.59 9.97
CA ALA A 123 -5.68 3.34 9.11
C ALA A 123 -4.45 4.08 9.64
N VAL A 124 -4.59 5.36 9.96
CA VAL A 124 -3.53 6.19 10.55
C VAL A 124 -2.93 5.56 11.81
N ARG A 125 -3.77 5.03 12.71
CA ARG A 125 -3.29 4.36 13.93
C ARG A 125 -2.62 3.02 13.64
N GLU A 126 -3.19 2.23 12.73
CA GLU A 126 -2.63 0.93 12.32
C GLU A 126 -1.27 1.11 11.66
N ALA A 127 -1.13 2.10 10.78
CA ALA A 127 0.13 2.45 10.14
C ALA A 127 1.22 2.84 11.16
N ALA A 128 0.87 3.66 12.15
CA ALA A 128 1.81 4.04 13.21
C ALA A 128 2.35 2.83 13.99
N GLU A 129 1.49 1.84 14.27
CA GLU A 129 1.90 0.60 14.92
C GLU A 129 2.79 -0.26 14.01
N THR A 130 2.43 -0.37 12.74
CA THR A 130 3.24 -1.08 11.75
C THR A 130 4.64 -0.48 11.65
N TYR A 131 4.76 0.83 11.44
CA TYR A 131 6.06 1.50 11.33
C TYR A 131 6.91 1.31 12.59
N ARG A 132 6.29 1.38 13.77
CA ARG A 132 6.97 1.13 15.05
C ARG A 132 7.48 -0.31 15.14
N THR A 133 6.69 -1.30 14.73
CA THR A 133 7.09 -2.72 14.75
C THR A 133 8.28 -2.97 13.82
N PHE A 134 8.37 -2.25 12.69
CA PHE A 134 9.52 -2.30 11.80
C PHE A 134 10.71 -1.45 12.27
N GLY A 135 10.63 -0.79 13.44
CA GLY A 135 11.70 0.07 13.96
C GLY A 135 11.91 1.35 13.14
N LEU A 136 10.90 1.79 12.41
CA LEU A 136 10.97 2.93 11.51
C LEU A 136 10.56 4.23 12.22
N VAL A 137 11.27 5.32 11.94
CA VAL A 137 10.89 6.66 12.41
C VAL A 137 9.75 7.18 11.52
N ALA A 138 8.58 7.39 12.10
CA ALA A 138 7.40 7.79 11.34
C ALA A 138 6.51 8.78 12.08
N THR A 139 5.79 9.59 11.30
CA THR A 139 4.60 10.33 11.72
C THR A 139 3.44 9.90 10.85
N THR A 140 2.23 9.86 11.42
CA THR A 140 1.02 9.53 10.66
C THR A 140 -0.03 10.61 10.90
N GLU A 141 -0.72 11.03 9.84
CA GLU A 141 -1.71 12.10 9.90
C GLU A 141 -3.00 11.68 9.20
N GLN A 142 -4.13 12.04 9.80
CA GLN A 142 -5.42 11.94 9.12
C GLN A 142 -5.56 13.09 8.14
N ARG A 143 -5.39 12.80 6.85
CA ARG A 143 -5.38 13.81 5.79
C ARG A 143 -5.86 13.24 4.46
N ASP A 144 -6.58 14.05 3.70
CA ASP A 144 -6.91 13.75 2.30
C ASP A 144 -5.66 13.93 1.43
N ILE A 145 -5.28 12.86 0.72
CA ILE A 145 -4.12 12.84 -0.16
C ILE A 145 -4.29 13.73 -1.40
N ALA A 146 -5.52 14.04 -1.81
CA ALA A 146 -5.79 14.98 -2.90
C ALA A 146 -5.25 16.39 -2.63
N THR A 147 -5.21 16.78 -1.35
CA THR A 147 -4.78 18.11 -0.90
C THR A 147 -3.43 18.10 -0.20
N VAL A 148 -2.65 17.02 -0.32
CA VAL A 148 -1.35 16.86 0.36
C VAL A 148 -0.38 18.00 0.01
N THR A 149 0.38 18.45 1.00
CA THR A 149 1.54 19.31 0.81
C THR A 149 2.80 18.49 0.96
N PHE A 150 3.64 18.46 -0.07
CA PHE A 150 4.90 17.71 -0.05
C PHE A 150 6.00 18.46 0.72
N PRO A 151 6.97 17.74 1.31
CA PRO A 151 8.10 18.36 1.99
C PRO A 151 8.95 19.18 0.99
N LYS A 152 9.65 20.22 1.48
CA LYS A 152 10.48 21.08 0.63
C LYS A 152 11.73 20.39 0.06
N GLY A 153 12.26 19.39 0.76
CA GLY A 153 13.44 18.64 0.31
C GLY A 153 13.08 17.45 -0.57
N ARG A 154 14.13 16.74 -1.03
CA ARG A 154 13.97 15.48 -1.78
C ARG A 154 13.25 14.43 -0.94
N ALA A 155 12.34 13.71 -1.57
CA ALA A 155 11.55 12.67 -0.94
C ALA A 155 11.35 11.47 -1.88
N ALA A 156 11.03 10.31 -1.32
CA ALA A 156 10.30 9.27 -2.00
C ALA A 156 8.80 9.49 -1.74
N ILE A 157 7.98 9.28 -2.74
CA ILE A 157 6.53 9.43 -2.66
C ILE A 157 5.90 8.13 -3.14
N LEU A 158 5.17 7.48 -2.26
CA LEU A 158 4.46 6.22 -2.52
C LEU A 158 2.96 6.47 -2.56
N ALA A 159 2.28 5.91 -3.57
CA ALA A 159 0.83 5.75 -3.57
C ALA A 159 0.52 4.31 -3.96
N ALA A 160 0.27 3.45 -2.97
CA ALA A 160 0.02 2.04 -3.19
C ALA A 160 -1.44 1.68 -2.92
N PHE A 161 -2.18 1.30 -3.96
CA PHE A 161 -3.60 0.91 -3.91
C PHE A 161 -4.55 2.01 -3.40
N ALA A 162 -4.14 3.27 -3.51
CA ALA A 162 -4.85 4.42 -2.96
C ALA A 162 -5.53 5.29 -4.03
N LEU A 163 -4.94 5.39 -5.23
CA LEU A 163 -5.43 6.34 -6.24
C LEU A 163 -6.76 5.93 -6.89
N ASN A 164 -7.07 4.64 -6.88
CA ASN A 164 -8.37 4.14 -7.34
C ASN A 164 -9.55 4.58 -6.45
N GLU A 165 -9.27 5.01 -5.22
CA GLU A 165 -10.29 5.50 -4.29
C GLU A 165 -10.60 6.99 -4.50
N LEU A 166 -9.76 7.70 -5.26
CA LEU A 166 -9.98 9.10 -5.62
C LEU A 166 -10.92 9.23 -6.83
N THR A 167 -11.74 10.28 -6.81
CA THR A 167 -12.46 10.72 -8.01
C THR A 167 -11.48 11.22 -9.09
N ASP A 168 -11.89 11.23 -10.34
CA ASP A 168 -11.06 11.75 -11.44
C ASP A 168 -10.67 13.22 -11.19
N MET A 169 -11.59 14.04 -10.67
CA MET A 169 -11.34 15.45 -10.34
C MET A 169 -10.25 15.63 -9.27
N ALA A 170 -10.15 14.71 -8.31
CA ALA A 170 -9.15 14.74 -7.25
C ALA A 170 -7.82 14.14 -7.71
N ARG A 171 -7.86 13.08 -8.52
CA ARG A 171 -6.69 12.32 -8.97
C ARG A 171 -5.87 13.06 -10.03
N GLU A 172 -6.51 13.73 -11.01
CA GLU A 172 -5.79 14.35 -12.12
C GLU A 172 -4.84 15.47 -11.71
N PRO A 173 -5.23 16.41 -10.82
CA PRO A 173 -4.28 17.41 -10.34
C PRO A 173 -3.10 16.79 -9.58
N LEU A 174 -3.32 15.64 -8.92
CA LEU A 174 -2.26 14.96 -8.20
C LEU A 174 -1.18 14.42 -9.14
N LEU A 175 -1.53 13.90 -10.35
CA LEU A 175 -0.56 13.49 -11.35
C LEU A 175 0.43 14.61 -11.71
N ALA A 176 -0.10 15.81 -12.02
CA ALA A 176 0.74 16.95 -12.39
C ALA A 176 1.73 17.30 -11.26
N ARG A 177 1.26 17.28 -10.01
CA ARG A 177 2.09 17.56 -8.83
C ARG A 177 3.15 16.47 -8.59
N LEU A 178 2.81 15.19 -8.82
CA LEU A 178 3.77 14.09 -8.70
C LEU A 178 4.84 14.17 -9.81
N ALA A 179 4.45 14.50 -11.04
CA ALA A 179 5.38 14.71 -12.15
C ALA A 179 6.31 15.91 -11.88
N GLU A 180 5.78 17.03 -11.35
CA GLU A 180 6.57 18.16 -10.93
C GLU A 180 7.59 17.78 -9.85
N ARG A 181 7.18 17.01 -8.83
CA ARG A 181 8.07 16.52 -7.77
C ARG A 181 9.17 15.64 -8.33
N ALA A 182 8.85 14.74 -9.26
CA ALA A 182 9.85 13.90 -9.92
C ALA A 182 10.86 14.72 -10.72
N ALA A 183 10.40 15.75 -11.46
CA ALA A 183 11.28 16.68 -12.17
C ALA A 183 12.25 17.43 -11.24
N HIS A 184 11.90 17.61 -9.97
CA HIS A 184 12.77 18.18 -8.93
C HIS A 184 13.64 17.15 -8.20
N GLY A 185 13.63 15.89 -8.66
CA GLY A 185 14.52 14.83 -8.17
C GLY A 185 13.92 13.94 -7.07
N ASP A 186 12.62 14.00 -6.83
CA ASP A 186 11.94 13.01 -5.98
C ASP A 186 11.84 11.66 -6.69
N ARG A 187 11.62 10.60 -5.92
CA ARG A 187 11.24 9.29 -6.44
C ARG A 187 9.74 9.09 -6.24
N VAL A 188 9.02 8.83 -7.30
CA VAL A 188 7.56 8.64 -7.25
C VAL A 188 7.22 7.22 -7.67
N LEU A 189 6.55 6.47 -6.79
CA LEU A 189 6.08 5.11 -7.06
C LEU A 189 4.58 5.02 -6.84
N VAL A 190 3.85 4.73 -7.91
CA VAL A 190 2.43 4.44 -7.87
C VAL A 190 2.23 2.95 -8.12
N ILE A 191 1.47 2.28 -7.27
CA ILE A 191 1.16 0.84 -7.41
C ILE A 191 -0.36 0.65 -7.34
N GLU A 192 -0.90 -0.10 -8.31
CA GLU A 192 -2.33 -0.40 -8.39
C GLU A 192 -2.59 -1.87 -8.79
N PRO A 193 -3.80 -2.40 -8.57
CA PRO A 193 -4.14 -3.74 -9.03
C PRO A 193 -3.99 -3.90 -10.54
N LEU A 194 -3.53 -5.08 -10.97
CA LEU A 194 -3.35 -5.41 -12.38
C LEU A 194 -4.67 -5.51 -13.18
N ALA A 195 -5.80 -5.74 -12.49
CA ALA A 195 -7.11 -5.92 -13.13
C ALA A 195 -7.51 -4.71 -14.01
N GLY A 196 -7.51 -4.90 -15.32
CA GLY A 196 -7.59 -3.83 -16.33
C GLY A 196 -8.89 -3.01 -16.34
N GLY A 197 -10.03 -3.56 -15.88
CA GLY A 197 -11.30 -2.81 -15.81
C GLY A 197 -11.38 -1.77 -14.69
N VAL A 198 -10.35 -1.70 -13.86
CA VAL A 198 -10.36 -1.00 -12.56
C VAL A 198 -9.90 0.43 -12.65
N ALA A 199 -8.97 0.73 -13.53
CA ALA A 199 -8.39 2.06 -13.62
C ALA A 199 -8.35 2.51 -15.10
N ARG A 200 -9.45 3.10 -15.56
CA ARG A 200 -9.52 3.71 -16.90
C ARG A 200 -8.52 4.86 -17.07
N TRP A 201 -8.13 5.50 -15.96
CA TRP A 201 -7.14 6.57 -15.91
C TRP A 201 -5.70 6.08 -16.11
N TRP A 202 -5.42 4.79 -15.90
CA TRP A 202 -4.07 4.22 -15.87
C TRP A 202 -3.28 4.47 -17.16
N ASN A 203 -3.85 4.20 -18.32
CA ASN A 203 -3.14 4.36 -19.59
C ASN A 203 -2.67 5.81 -19.80
N ARG A 204 -3.51 6.79 -19.46
CA ARG A 204 -3.14 8.20 -19.53
C ARG A 204 -2.00 8.55 -18.59
N TRP A 205 -2.03 8.03 -17.37
CA TRP A 205 -0.94 8.23 -16.39
C TRP A 205 0.34 7.53 -16.85
N ARG A 206 0.26 6.29 -17.33
CA ARG A 206 1.39 5.57 -17.92
C ARG A 206 2.04 6.39 -19.01
N ASP A 207 1.27 6.83 -20.02
CA ASP A 207 1.79 7.57 -21.15
C ASP A 207 2.43 8.92 -20.73
N ALA A 208 1.91 9.56 -19.67
CA ALA A 208 2.49 10.78 -19.11
C ALA A 208 3.81 10.50 -18.38
N ILE A 209 3.88 9.43 -17.58
CA ILE A 209 5.05 9.00 -16.82
C ILE A 209 6.18 8.58 -17.78
N GLU A 210 5.88 7.77 -18.82
CA GLU A 210 6.87 7.33 -19.80
C GLU A 210 7.44 8.50 -20.61
N ARG A 211 6.60 9.48 -20.98
CA ARG A 211 7.07 10.74 -21.61
C ARG A 211 7.96 11.58 -20.72
N ALA A 212 7.78 11.49 -19.39
CA ALA A 212 8.65 12.16 -18.42
C ALA A 212 9.94 11.37 -18.10
N GLY A 213 10.21 10.27 -18.80
CA GLY A 213 11.40 9.44 -18.60
C GLY A 213 11.25 8.38 -17.51
N GLY A 214 10.05 8.19 -17.00
CA GLY A 214 9.72 7.13 -16.05
C GLY A 214 9.40 5.80 -16.75
N ARG A 215 8.95 4.82 -15.96
CA ARG A 215 8.62 3.48 -16.46
C ARG A 215 7.31 2.96 -15.90
N ALA A 216 6.68 2.06 -16.64
CA ALA A 216 5.50 1.33 -16.25
C ALA A 216 5.76 -0.17 -16.32
N ASP A 217 5.40 -0.90 -15.27
CA ASP A 217 5.65 -2.33 -15.17
C ASP A 217 4.40 -3.08 -14.69
N GLU A 218 4.29 -4.35 -15.10
CA GLU A 218 3.33 -5.31 -14.57
C GLU A 218 4.07 -6.40 -13.80
N TRP A 219 3.56 -6.73 -12.62
CA TRP A 219 4.18 -7.64 -11.67
C TRP A 219 3.30 -8.86 -11.44
N ARG A 220 3.90 -10.02 -11.47
CA ARG A 220 3.29 -11.32 -11.12
C ARG A 220 4.32 -12.10 -10.32
N ILE A 221 4.12 -12.12 -9.01
CA ILE A 221 5.10 -12.76 -8.11
C ILE A 221 4.50 -14.00 -7.47
N ARG A 222 5.27 -15.09 -7.50
CA ARG A 222 4.96 -16.32 -6.78
C ARG A 222 5.80 -16.35 -5.53
N VAL A 223 5.13 -16.24 -4.38
CA VAL A 223 5.76 -16.30 -3.07
C VAL A 223 5.00 -17.27 -2.20
N GLU A 224 5.69 -17.91 -1.26
CA GLU A 224 5.02 -18.64 -0.20
C GLU A 224 4.27 -17.64 0.68
N LEU A 225 2.94 -17.80 0.73
CA LEU A 225 2.10 -16.92 1.54
C LEU A 225 2.30 -17.23 3.03
N PRO A 226 2.38 -16.21 3.89
CA PRO A 226 2.36 -16.40 5.33
C PRO A 226 1.18 -17.26 5.78
N ALA A 227 1.37 -18.08 6.84
CA ALA A 227 0.40 -19.09 7.26
C ALA A 227 -1.02 -18.52 7.44
N ILE A 228 -1.16 -17.35 8.09
CA ILE A 228 -2.46 -16.71 8.30
C ILE A 228 -3.09 -16.26 6.99
N VAL A 229 -2.29 -15.69 6.07
CA VAL A 229 -2.77 -15.24 4.74
C VAL A 229 -3.24 -16.45 3.94
N ALA A 230 -2.47 -17.54 3.90
CA ALA A 230 -2.83 -18.76 3.21
C ALA A 230 -4.11 -19.40 3.78
N LYS A 231 -4.28 -19.40 5.11
CA LYS A 231 -5.51 -19.88 5.77
C LYS A 231 -6.73 -19.01 5.39
N LEU A 232 -6.59 -17.69 5.44
CA LEU A 232 -7.65 -16.74 5.07
C LEU A 232 -8.00 -16.84 3.59
N ASN A 233 -7.00 -16.97 2.70
CA ASN A 233 -7.17 -17.17 1.27
C ASN A 233 -8.10 -18.36 0.98
N ARG A 234 -7.81 -19.53 1.57
CA ARG A 234 -8.64 -20.73 1.41
C ARG A 234 -10.03 -20.56 2.02
N ALA A 235 -10.11 -20.06 3.27
CA ALA A 235 -11.38 -19.93 3.99
C ALA A 235 -12.33 -18.90 3.37
N ALA A 236 -11.81 -17.90 2.69
CA ALA A 236 -12.61 -16.92 1.95
C ALA A 236 -12.97 -17.36 0.52
N GLY A 237 -12.48 -18.52 0.07
CA GLY A 237 -12.68 -18.99 -1.30
C GLY A 237 -11.90 -18.19 -2.33
N LEU A 238 -10.85 -17.50 -1.90
CA LEU A 238 -9.94 -16.77 -2.77
C LEU A 238 -8.79 -17.74 -3.17
N HIS A 239 -8.51 -17.83 -4.43
CA HIS A 239 -7.49 -18.77 -4.94
C HIS A 239 -6.26 -18.01 -5.45
N HIS A 240 -5.75 -17.07 -4.67
CA HIS A 240 -4.54 -16.34 -5.05
C HIS A 240 -3.35 -17.30 -5.08
N ARG A 241 -2.82 -17.53 -6.27
CA ARG A 241 -1.58 -18.29 -6.51
C ARG A 241 -0.38 -17.40 -6.76
N GLU A 242 -0.66 -16.16 -7.09
CA GLU A 242 0.29 -15.08 -7.38
C GLU A 242 -0.18 -13.79 -6.72
N ILE A 243 0.75 -12.95 -6.31
CA ILE A 243 0.47 -11.57 -5.95
C ILE A 243 0.73 -10.73 -7.20
N THR A 244 -0.27 -9.95 -7.61
CA THR A 244 -0.19 -9.18 -8.85
C THR A 244 -0.39 -7.70 -8.60
N GLY A 245 0.27 -6.89 -9.41
CA GLY A 245 0.12 -5.44 -9.42
C GLY A 245 0.73 -4.84 -10.68
N ARG A 246 0.57 -3.55 -10.83
CA ARG A 246 1.25 -2.74 -11.82
C ARG A 246 1.80 -1.49 -11.16
N SER A 247 2.89 -0.96 -11.68
CA SER A 247 3.53 0.22 -11.13
C SER A 247 3.84 1.27 -12.19
N LEU A 248 3.86 2.53 -11.75
CA LEU A 248 4.45 3.66 -12.44
C LEU A 248 5.56 4.18 -11.55
N PHE A 249 6.75 4.40 -12.12
CA PHE A 249 7.92 4.89 -11.39
C PHE A 249 8.60 6.03 -12.13
N LEU A 250 8.91 7.11 -11.38
CA LEU A 250 9.67 8.29 -11.83
C LEU A 250 10.86 8.51 -10.91
#